data_4c465944e3655b7f89087c213b9bf5e1
#
_entry.id   4c465944e3655b7f89087c213b9bf5e1
#
_cell.length_a   1.000
_cell.length_b   1.000
_cell.length_c   1.000
_cell.angle_alpha   90.00
_cell.angle_beta   90.00
_cell.angle_gamma   90.00
#
_symmetry.space_group_name_H-M   'P 1'
#
loop_
_entity.id
_entity.type
_entity.pdbx_description
1 polymer ?
#
loop_
_entity_poly.entity_id
_entity_poly.type
_entity_poly.pdbx_seq_one_letter_code
_entity_poly.pdbx_strand_id
1 'polypeptide(L)'
;MVEEQGARLGIAPTCAALGLARATFYRQRRRPDEGSIVPRVRRAPRQALAPTERDAVLALLHDEPFVDLPPAQVWAQVLDAGRVPPCSIRTMYRVLAANQEVRERRNQLRHPVYQKPELLATGPNQVWSWDITKLLGPVKWTYFYLYVLLDIFSRYVVGWLLARQESAALAKVLIQDSCQRQAIDAGQLIIHADRGPSMTSQPVALLLATLGVLPSHSRPHVSDDNPFSEAQFKTLKYRPDFPARFGSLEDSEGFCQRFFPWYNTEHRHVALGLMTPYDMHYGLAQAKWEQRAVVLRAAYAAHPERFPRGIPLPPPLPTAAWINKPLGLDVAPKAPTAQVADAVAFSPAGIPAPDGGGS
;
A
#
# COMPACT_ATOMS: atom_id res chain seq x y z
N MET A 1 -27.05 15.30 31.01
CA MET A 1 -28.02 14.20 30.93
C MET A 1 -28.07 13.36 32.23
N VAL A 2 -26.98 12.67 32.70
CA VAL A 2 -27.02 11.90 33.98
C VAL A 2 -27.20 12.81 35.20
N GLU A 3 -26.64 14.00 35.18
CA GLU A 3 -26.80 14.98 36.27
C GLU A 3 -28.22 15.60 36.32
N GLU A 4 -28.76 15.97 35.17
CA GLU A 4 -30.11 16.54 35.06
C GLU A 4 -31.21 15.52 35.43
N GLN A 5 -31.13 14.33 34.85
CA GLN A 5 -32.14 13.30 35.09
C GLN A 5 -31.93 12.60 36.43
N GLY A 6 -30.68 12.52 36.90
CA GLY A 6 -30.31 11.94 38.19
C GLY A 6 -30.83 12.73 39.42
N ALA A 7 -31.05 14.04 39.26
CA ALA A 7 -31.66 14.87 40.27
C ALA A 7 -33.17 14.53 40.46
N ARG A 8 -33.86 14.05 39.42
CA ARG A 8 -35.28 13.73 39.42
C ARG A 8 -35.58 12.25 39.72
N LEU A 9 -34.75 11.35 39.18
CA LEU A 9 -35.00 9.89 39.17
C LEU A 9 -34.00 9.11 40.02
N GLY A 10 -33.01 9.78 40.58
CA GLY A 10 -31.89 9.14 41.27
C GLY A 10 -30.77 8.72 40.35
N ILE A 11 -29.51 8.88 40.78
CA ILE A 11 -28.30 8.60 39.98
C ILE A 11 -28.17 7.11 39.61
N ALA A 12 -28.58 6.21 40.53
CA ALA A 12 -28.46 4.78 40.28
C ALA A 12 -29.38 4.28 39.14
N PRO A 13 -30.69 4.58 39.12
CA PRO A 13 -31.56 4.16 38.03
C PRO A 13 -31.22 4.87 36.70
N THR A 14 -30.79 6.13 36.74
CA THR A 14 -30.39 6.86 35.54
C THR A 14 -29.13 6.27 34.91
N CYS A 15 -28.11 5.91 35.69
CA CYS A 15 -26.92 5.22 35.21
C CYS A 15 -27.25 3.84 34.62
N ALA A 16 -28.16 3.09 35.28
CA ALA A 16 -28.58 1.79 34.76
C ALA A 16 -29.34 1.91 33.43
N ALA A 17 -30.22 2.88 33.27
CA ALA A 17 -30.97 3.12 32.03
C ALA A 17 -30.07 3.56 30.87
N LEU A 18 -28.92 4.22 31.15
CA LEU A 18 -27.94 4.67 30.15
C LEU A 18 -26.78 3.69 29.92
N GLY A 19 -26.80 2.51 30.55
CA GLY A 19 -25.74 1.51 30.45
C GLY A 19 -24.40 1.98 31.03
N LEU A 20 -24.39 2.99 31.92
CA LEU A 20 -23.17 3.56 32.51
C LEU A 20 -22.92 2.96 33.90
N ALA A 21 -21.71 2.43 34.12
CA ALA A 21 -21.32 2.00 35.44
C ALA A 21 -21.31 3.21 36.42
N ARG A 22 -22.03 3.12 37.54
CA ARG A 22 -22.11 4.17 38.56
C ARG A 22 -20.74 4.66 39.04
N ALA A 23 -19.76 3.75 39.15
CA ALA A 23 -18.38 4.08 39.50
C ALA A 23 -17.71 4.98 38.46
N THR A 24 -18.03 4.80 37.18
CA THR A 24 -17.48 5.61 36.05
C THR A 24 -18.05 7.04 36.14
N PHE A 25 -19.34 7.19 36.42
CA PHE A 25 -19.96 8.49 36.61
C PHE A 25 -19.29 9.30 37.73
N TYR A 26 -19.13 8.71 38.90
CA TYR A 26 -18.49 9.40 40.03
C TYR A 26 -17.01 9.64 39.82
N ARG A 27 -16.29 8.78 39.08
CA ARG A 27 -14.88 8.98 38.72
C ARG A 27 -14.72 10.14 37.75
N GLN A 28 -15.60 10.30 36.78
CA GLN A 28 -15.58 11.45 35.84
C GLN A 28 -15.90 12.76 36.55
N ARG A 29 -16.85 12.75 37.49
CA ARG A 29 -17.20 13.93 38.29
C ARG A 29 -16.11 14.34 39.28
N ARG A 30 -15.24 13.39 39.74
CA ARG A 30 -14.08 13.66 40.60
C ARG A 30 -12.83 14.08 39.84
N ARG A 31 -12.87 14.21 38.50
CA ARG A 31 -11.75 14.82 37.78
C ARG A 31 -11.69 16.29 38.16
N PRO A 32 -10.59 16.76 38.77
CA PRO A 32 -10.36 18.20 38.94
C PRO A 32 -10.30 18.82 37.53
N ASP A 33 -10.74 20.09 37.42
CA ASP A 33 -10.58 20.90 36.22
C ASP A 33 -9.17 20.77 35.67
N GLU A 34 -9.06 20.76 34.35
CA GLU A 34 -7.83 20.47 33.56
C GLU A 34 -6.62 21.39 33.86
N GLY A 35 -6.71 22.22 34.87
CA GLY A 35 -5.66 23.17 35.28
C GLY A 35 -4.64 22.67 36.31
N SER A 36 -4.80 21.48 36.91
CA SER A 36 -3.90 21.05 38.01
C SER A 36 -3.73 19.53 38.06
N ILE A 37 -3.17 18.95 37.00
CA ILE A 37 -2.51 17.63 37.12
C ILE A 37 -1.10 17.88 37.63
N VAL A 38 -0.93 18.06 38.93
CA VAL A 38 0.39 17.89 39.57
C VAL A 38 0.76 16.41 39.36
N PRO A 39 1.84 16.12 38.62
CA PRO A 39 2.30 14.75 38.43
C PRO A 39 2.54 14.15 39.81
N ARG A 40 1.79 13.11 40.18
CA ARG A 40 2.08 12.39 41.43
C ARG A 40 3.48 11.82 41.34
N VAL A 41 4.42 12.45 42.01
CA VAL A 41 5.79 11.93 42.15
C VAL A 41 5.66 10.56 42.81
N ARG A 42 5.85 9.50 42.05
CA ARG A 42 5.85 8.12 42.58
C ARG A 42 7.07 8.03 43.48
N ARG A 43 6.85 7.89 44.79
CA ARG A 43 7.94 7.60 45.74
C ARG A 43 8.66 6.34 45.28
N ALA A 44 9.96 6.39 45.21
CA ALA A 44 10.78 5.22 44.89
C ALA A 44 10.48 4.09 45.87
N PRO A 45 10.37 2.83 45.43
CA PRO A 45 10.22 1.68 46.32
C PRO A 45 11.39 1.64 47.33
N ARG A 46 11.12 1.16 48.53
CA ARG A 46 12.16 1.02 49.57
C ARG A 46 13.41 0.22 49.15
N GLN A 47 13.21 -0.68 48.18
CA GLN A 47 14.26 -1.55 47.61
C GLN A 47 14.84 -0.99 46.30
N ALA A 48 14.59 0.27 45.96
CA ALA A 48 15.15 0.86 44.75
C ALA A 48 16.68 1.09 45.00
N LEU A 49 17.47 0.69 44.00
CA LEU A 49 18.91 0.96 43.99
C LEU A 49 19.15 2.46 44.08
N ALA A 50 20.11 2.85 44.96
CA ALA A 50 20.62 4.20 45.01
C ALA A 50 21.29 4.58 43.66
N PRO A 51 21.46 5.88 43.35
CA PRO A 51 22.16 6.29 42.14
C PRO A 51 23.54 5.65 41.99
N THR A 52 24.33 5.67 43.05
CA THR A 52 25.68 5.08 43.09
C THR A 52 25.69 3.56 42.84
N GLU A 53 24.66 2.84 43.30
CA GLU A 53 24.51 1.42 43.02
C GLU A 53 24.13 1.15 41.54
N ARG A 54 23.36 2.05 40.94
CA ARG A 54 23.04 1.97 39.51
C ARG A 54 24.26 2.20 38.64
N ASP A 55 25.11 3.18 39.03
CA ASP A 55 26.36 3.47 38.35
C ASP A 55 27.34 2.28 38.46
N ALA A 56 27.37 1.61 39.60
CA ALA A 56 28.19 0.39 39.80
C ALA A 56 27.66 -0.79 38.93
N VAL A 57 26.32 -0.94 38.78
CA VAL A 57 25.74 -1.93 37.87
C VAL A 57 26.11 -1.61 36.42
N LEU A 58 26.06 -0.36 36.03
CA LEU A 58 26.40 0.08 34.68
C LEU A 58 27.91 -0.14 34.40
N ALA A 59 28.80 0.25 35.33
CA ALA A 59 30.22 0.01 35.24
C ALA A 59 30.55 -1.49 35.07
N LEU A 60 29.91 -2.36 35.86
CA LEU A 60 30.06 -3.80 35.70
C LEU A 60 29.64 -4.29 34.32
N LEU A 61 28.53 -3.78 33.78
CA LEU A 61 28.03 -4.18 32.45
C LEU A 61 28.90 -3.63 31.30
N HIS A 62 29.68 -2.58 31.54
CA HIS A 62 30.62 -1.99 30.57
C HIS A 62 32.05 -2.52 30.74
N ASP A 63 32.32 -3.35 31.74
CA ASP A 63 33.66 -3.94 31.94
C ASP A 63 34.03 -4.82 30.75
N GLU A 64 35.29 -4.80 30.32
CA GLU A 64 35.79 -5.42 29.11
C GLU A 64 35.34 -6.89 28.93
N PRO A 65 35.37 -7.75 29.96
CA PRO A 65 34.90 -9.14 29.82
C PRO A 65 33.37 -9.26 29.68
N PHE A 66 32.60 -8.21 29.95
CA PHE A 66 31.12 -8.27 30.02
C PHE A 66 30.41 -7.40 29.01
N VAL A 67 31.10 -6.49 28.33
CA VAL A 67 30.49 -5.49 27.43
C VAL A 67 29.64 -6.08 26.29
N ASP A 68 30.05 -7.23 25.79
CA ASP A 68 29.33 -7.94 24.68
C ASP A 68 28.37 -9.01 25.18
N LEU A 69 28.24 -9.23 26.48
CA LEU A 69 27.42 -10.27 27.06
C LEU A 69 26.02 -9.74 27.45
N PRO A 70 24.97 -10.51 27.26
CA PRO A 70 23.66 -10.16 27.79
C PRO A 70 23.66 -10.22 29.32
N PRO A 71 22.89 -9.35 30.02
CA PRO A 71 22.86 -9.28 31.49
C PRO A 71 22.68 -10.60 32.22
N ALA A 72 21.98 -11.57 31.61
CA ALA A 72 21.81 -12.92 32.18
C ALA A 72 23.14 -13.70 32.25
N GLN A 73 24.01 -13.56 31.23
CA GLN A 73 25.31 -14.22 31.21
C GLN A 73 26.28 -13.51 32.15
N VAL A 74 26.26 -12.18 32.20
CA VAL A 74 27.07 -11.42 33.18
C VAL A 74 26.70 -11.83 34.61
N TRP A 75 25.40 -11.91 34.90
CA TRP A 75 24.91 -12.34 36.22
C TRP A 75 25.40 -13.74 36.59
N ALA A 76 25.36 -14.70 35.66
CA ALA A 76 25.85 -16.06 35.86
C ALA A 76 27.37 -16.09 36.10
N GLN A 77 28.16 -15.40 35.27
CA GLN A 77 29.62 -15.35 35.41
C GLN A 77 30.09 -14.69 36.70
N VAL A 78 29.38 -13.67 37.18
CA VAL A 78 29.66 -13.07 38.48
C VAL A 78 29.43 -14.06 39.62
N LEU A 79 28.38 -14.89 39.53
CA LEU A 79 28.13 -15.97 40.50
C LEU A 79 29.20 -17.07 40.41
N ASP A 80 29.57 -17.50 39.20
CA ASP A 80 30.60 -18.51 38.99
C ASP A 80 31.96 -18.08 39.52
N ALA A 81 32.23 -16.75 39.50
CA ALA A 81 33.41 -16.15 40.12
C ALA A 81 33.30 -16.01 41.65
N GLY A 82 32.26 -16.60 42.30
CA GLY A 82 32.05 -16.51 43.73
C GLY A 82 31.63 -15.14 44.26
N ARG A 83 31.22 -14.22 43.38
CA ARG A 83 30.78 -12.87 43.71
C ARG A 83 29.26 -12.74 43.71
N VAL A 84 28.75 -11.89 44.61
CA VAL A 84 27.30 -11.62 44.62
C VAL A 84 26.97 -10.59 43.54
N PRO A 85 26.06 -10.90 42.60
CA PRO A 85 25.63 -9.90 41.63
C PRO A 85 24.98 -8.70 42.31
N PRO A 86 25.24 -7.47 41.83
CA PRO A 86 24.75 -6.26 42.50
C PRO A 86 23.23 -6.12 42.50
N CYS A 87 22.55 -6.80 41.58
CA CYS A 87 21.08 -6.78 41.50
C CYS A 87 20.56 -7.96 40.64
N SER A 88 19.24 -8.07 40.51
CA SER A 88 18.63 -9.07 39.67
C SER A 88 18.84 -8.76 38.16
N ILE A 89 18.82 -9.78 37.32
CA ILE A 89 18.89 -9.68 35.84
C ILE A 89 17.91 -8.64 35.32
N ARG A 90 16.65 -8.66 35.83
CA ARG A 90 15.62 -7.69 35.44
C ARG A 90 15.99 -6.24 35.78
N THR A 91 16.68 -6.05 36.89
CA THR A 91 17.16 -4.71 37.30
C THR A 91 18.32 -4.24 36.42
N MET A 92 19.25 -5.13 36.03
CA MET A 92 20.27 -4.84 35.03
C MET A 92 19.69 -4.33 33.74
N TYR A 93 18.69 -5.03 33.20
CA TYR A 93 17.97 -4.56 31.99
C TYR A 93 17.28 -3.20 32.18
N ARG A 94 16.72 -2.91 33.38
CA ARG A 94 16.13 -1.59 33.65
C ARG A 94 17.18 -0.46 33.73
N VAL A 95 18.34 -0.76 34.24
CA VAL A 95 19.44 0.20 34.27
C VAL A 95 19.93 0.51 32.86
N LEU A 96 20.13 -0.51 32.01
CA LEU A 96 20.48 -0.34 30.61
C LEU A 96 19.38 0.44 29.83
N ALA A 97 18.10 0.12 30.09
CA ALA A 97 16.98 0.83 29.45
C ALA A 97 16.91 2.31 29.82
N ALA A 98 17.18 2.63 31.09
CA ALA A 98 17.26 4.02 31.57
C ALA A 98 18.39 4.82 30.90
N ASN A 99 19.48 4.14 30.52
CA ASN A 99 20.61 4.71 29.81
C ASN A 99 20.52 4.54 28.28
N GLN A 100 19.37 4.10 27.76
CA GLN A 100 19.11 3.89 26.31
C GLN A 100 20.00 2.84 25.63
N GLU A 101 20.62 1.93 26.40
CA GLU A 101 21.61 0.96 25.92
C GLU A 101 21.03 -0.43 25.60
N VAL A 102 19.76 -0.69 25.86
CA VAL A 102 19.13 -2.01 25.62
C VAL A 102 19.16 -2.42 24.15
N ARG A 103 19.21 -1.44 23.24
CA ARG A 103 19.15 -1.69 21.78
C ARG A 103 20.50 -1.57 21.07
N GLU A 104 21.54 -1.03 21.71
CA GLU A 104 22.78 -0.60 21.05
C GLU A 104 24.06 -1.20 21.65
N ARG A 105 23.96 -2.20 22.50
CA ARG A 105 25.17 -2.88 23.07
C ARG A 105 26.01 -3.58 22.00
N ARG A 106 25.38 -3.97 20.86
CA ARG A 106 26.09 -4.39 19.66
C ARG A 106 26.11 -3.21 18.71
N ASN A 107 27.25 -2.93 18.15
CA ASN A 107 27.44 -1.88 17.14
C ASN A 107 26.71 -2.28 15.83
N GLN A 108 25.40 -2.46 15.91
CA GLN A 108 24.56 -2.80 14.77
C GLN A 108 24.26 -1.51 14.01
N LEU A 109 24.61 -1.50 12.75
CA LEU A 109 24.19 -0.45 11.82
C LEU A 109 22.67 -0.30 11.91
N ARG A 110 22.22 0.87 12.36
CA ARG A 110 20.80 1.21 12.28
C ARG A 110 20.42 1.22 10.83
N HIS A 111 19.37 0.47 10.48
CA HIS A 111 18.79 0.60 9.16
C HIS A 111 18.37 2.05 8.96
N PRO A 112 18.72 2.66 7.82
CA PRO A 112 18.29 4.02 7.52
C PRO A 112 16.77 4.09 7.58
N VAL A 113 16.23 5.20 8.05
CA VAL A 113 14.78 5.46 7.99
C VAL A 113 14.45 5.69 6.53
N TYR A 114 13.83 4.70 5.89
CA TYR A 114 13.39 4.82 4.51
C TYR A 114 12.15 5.72 4.44
N GLN A 115 12.22 6.73 3.59
CA GLN A 115 11.06 7.56 3.30
C GLN A 115 10.02 6.74 2.52
N LYS A 116 8.77 6.96 2.86
CA LYS A 116 7.64 6.35 2.16
C LYS A 116 7.56 6.93 0.74
N PRO A 117 7.60 6.11 -0.32
CA PRO A 117 7.44 6.65 -1.66
C PRO A 117 6.00 7.16 -1.84
N GLU A 118 5.86 8.42 -2.23
CA GLU A 118 4.58 9.04 -2.51
C GLU A 118 4.55 9.39 -4.00
N LEU A 119 3.80 8.63 -4.78
CA LEU A 119 3.74 8.80 -6.23
C LEU A 119 2.32 9.09 -6.68
N LEU A 120 2.18 10.10 -7.53
CA LEU A 120 0.93 10.53 -8.14
C LEU A 120 0.98 10.33 -9.64
N ALA A 121 -0.07 9.72 -10.19
CA ALA A 121 -0.37 9.72 -11.62
C ALA A 121 -1.74 10.36 -11.86
N THR A 122 -1.81 11.36 -12.70
CA THR A 122 -3.04 12.05 -13.14
C THR A 122 -3.43 11.70 -14.57
N GLY A 123 -2.60 10.92 -15.25
CA GLY A 123 -2.80 10.42 -16.61
C GLY A 123 -1.97 9.18 -16.88
N PRO A 124 -2.20 8.53 -18.03
CA PRO A 124 -1.39 7.39 -18.47
C PRO A 124 0.09 7.76 -18.67
N ASN A 125 0.96 6.75 -18.54
CA ASN A 125 2.40 6.85 -18.84
C ASN A 125 3.17 7.86 -17.96
N GLN A 126 2.66 8.14 -16.76
CA GLN A 126 3.37 8.93 -15.75
C GLN A 126 4.07 8.07 -14.70
N VAL A 127 3.40 7.01 -14.25
CA VAL A 127 3.96 6.07 -13.27
C VAL A 127 3.58 4.65 -13.67
N TRP A 128 4.59 3.81 -13.86
CA TRP A 128 4.41 2.37 -14.03
C TRP A 128 4.83 1.61 -12.78
N SER A 129 4.05 0.61 -12.42
CA SER A 129 4.39 -0.39 -11.41
C SER A 129 5.03 -1.59 -12.11
N TRP A 130 6.18 -2.03 -11.61
CA TRP A 130 6.87 -3.21 -12.11
C TRP A 130 7.01 -4.26 -11.02
N ASP A 131 6.67 -5.50 -11.35
CA ASP A 131 6.84 -6.63 -10.45
C ASP A 131 7.00 -7.95 -11.18
N ILE A 132 7.56 -8.95 -10.49
CA ILE A 132 7.81 -10.29 -11.00
C ILE A 132 7.09 -11.30 -10.12
N THR A 133 6.21 -12.09 -10.70
CA THR A 133 5.55 -13.17 -9.99
C THR A 133 5.98 -14.54 -10.49
N LYS A 134 5.96 -15.53 -9.59
CA LYS A 134 6.24 -16.94 -9.91
C LYS A 134 4.95 -17.65 -10.28
N LEU A 135 4.98 -18.35 -11.41
CA LEU A 135 3.99 -19.33 -11.83
C LEU A 135 4.53 -20.73 -11.53
N LEU A 136 3.70 -21.60 -10.96
CA LEU A 136 4.13 -22.94 -10.60
C LEU A 136 4.32 -23.80 -11.86
N GLY A 137 5.51 -24.36 -12.03
CA GLY A 137 5.82 -25.28 -13.12
C GLY A 137 5.34 -26.71 -12.86
N PRO A 138 5.61 -27.65 -13.77
CA PRO A 138 5.02 -29.00 -13.76
C PRO A 138 5.43 -29.81 -12.53
N VAL A 139 6.64 -29.64 -12.05
CA VAL A 139 7.18 -30.39 -10.91
C VAL A 139 7.30 -29.47 -9.69
N LYS A 140 7.21 -30.03 -8.49
CA LYS A 140 7.44 -29.31 -7.23
C LYS A 140 8.81 -28.61 -7.29
N TRP A 141 8.84 -27.33 -6.87
CA TRP A 141 10.01 -26.46 -6.88
C TRP A 141 10.45 -25.93 -8.25
N THR A 142 9.71 -26.18 -9.33
CA THR A 142 9.91 -25.53 -10.61
C THR A 142 8.99 -24.32 -10.75
N TYR A 143 9.53 -23.24 -11.32
CA TYR A 143 8.81 -21.97 -11.47
C TYR A 143 9.10 -21.36 -12.84
N PHE A 144 8.10 -20.64 -13.37
CA PHE A 144 8.29 -19.69 -14.44
C PHE A 144 8.11 -18.28 -13.87
N TYR A 145 8.87 -17.34 -14.37
CA TYR A 145 8.92 -15.98 -13.84
C TYR A 145 8.20 -15.04 -14.81
N LEU A 146 7.09 -14.50 -14.36
CA LEU A 146 6.27 -13.57 -15.13
C LEU A 146 6.57 -12.15 -14.67
N TYR A 147 7.18 -11.39 -15.56
CA TYR A 147 7.46 -9.95 -15.43
C TYR A 147 6.27 -9.16 -15.95
N VAL A 148 5.82 -8.16 -15.23
CA VAL A 148 4.71 -7.31 -15.65
C VAL A 148 5.04 -5.84 -15.39
N LEU A 149 4.80 -5.00 -16.39
CA LEU A 149 4.78 -3.55 -16.30
C LEU A 149 3.33 -3.07 -16.42
N LEU A 150 2.85 -2.36 -15.43
CA LEU A 150 1.48 -1.89 -15.30
C LEU A 150 1.44 -0.37 -15.12
N ASP A 151 0.71 0.35 -15.95
CA ASP A 151 0.39 1.76 -15.71
C ASP A 151 -0.55 1.92 -14.53
N ILE A 152 -0.16 2.69 -13.50
CA ILE A 152 -0.95 2.78 -12.27
C ILE A 152 -2.23 3.62 -12.42
N PHE A 153 -2.29 4.55 -13.39
CA PHE A 153 -3.48 5.35 -13.63
C PHE A 153 -4.56 4.55 -14.33
N SER A 154 -4.23 3.96 -15.47
CA SER A 154 -5.16 3.23 -16.32
C SER A 154 -5.32 1.75 -15.96
N ARG A 155 -4.42 1.17 -15.17
CA ARG A 155 -4.29 -0.28 -14.92
C ARG A 155 -3.90 -1.08 -16.17
N TYR A 156 -3.53 -0.41 -17.25
CA TYR A 156 -3.15 -1.05 -18.51
C TYR A 156 -1.79 -1.75 -18.35
N VAL A 157 -1.73 -3.03 -18.72
CA VAL A 157 -0.47 -3.76 -18.78
C VAL A 157 0.25 -3.34 -20.06
N VAL A 158 1.28 -2.50 -19.92
CA VAL A 158 2.07 -1.94 -21.02
C VAL A 158 3.07 -2.93 -21.57
N GLY A 159 3.48 -3.90 -20.76
CA GLY A 159 4.38 -4.96 -21.14
C GLY A 159 4.39 -6.12 -20.18
N TRP A 160 4.64 -7.31 -20.72
CA TRP A 160 4.90 -8.52 -19.94
C TRP A 160 5.89 -9.43 -20.64
N LEU A 161 6.58 -10.27 -19.89
CA LEU A 161 7.55 -11.24 -20.36
C LEU A 161 7.55 -12.46 -19.44
N LEU A 162 7.63 -13.66 -20.00
CA LEU A 162 7.73 -14.90 -19.26
C LEU A 162 9.09 -15.56 -19.48
N ALA A 163 9.72 -16.08 -18.42
CA ALA A 163 11.04 -16.69 -18.49
C ALA A 163 11.19 -17.85 -17.52
N ARG A 164 12.21 -18.72 -17.77
CA ARG A 164 12.58 -19.83 -16.88
C ARG A 164 13.38 -19.38 -15.65
N GLN A 165 13.96 -18.19 -15.71
CA GLN A 165 14.77 -17.64 -14.62
C GLN A 165 14.60 -16.13 -14.53
N GLU A 166 14.82 -15.60 -13.36
CA GLU A 166 14.86 -14.16 -13.14
C GLU A 166 16.21 -13.60 -13.62
N SER A 167 16.16 -12.53 -14.44
CA SER A 167 17.35 -11.92 -15.03
C SER A 167 17.16 -10.41 -15.25
N ALA A 168 18.18 -9.64 -14.88
CA ALA A 168 18.25 -8.22 -15.18
C ALA A 168 18.28 -7.91 -16.68
N ALA A 169 18.86 -8.79 -17.50
CA ALA A 169 18.87 -8.64 -18.95
C ALA A 169 17.46 -8.71 -19.56
N LEU A 170 16.64 -9.65 -19.07
CA LEU A 170 15.24 -9.77 -19.51
C LEU A 170 14.40 -8.57 -19.06
N ALA A 171 14.61 -8.10 -17.84
CA ALA A 171 13.97 -6.89 -17.33
C ALA A 171 14.31 -5.68 -18.21
N LYS A 172 15.58 -5.54 -18.59
CA LYS A 172 16.06 -4.48 -19.49
C LYS A 172 15.34 -4.51 -20.84
N VAL A 173 15.22 -5.68 -21.48
CA VAL A 173 14.52 -5.84 -22.77
C VAL A 173 13.06 -5.43 -22.61
N LEU A 174 12.35 -5.95 -21.59
CA LEU A 174 10.95 -5.64 -21.35
C LEU A 174 10.71 -4.13 -21.16
N ILE A 175 11.53 -3.46 -20.33
CA ILE A 175 11.39 -2.02 -20.07
C ILE A 175 11.63 -1.24 -21.37
N GLN A 176 12.71 -1.53 -22.10
CA GLN A 176 13.05 -0.86 -23.32
C GLN A 176 11.96 -0.97 -24.38
N ASP A 177 11.47 -2.18 -24.63
CA ASP A 177 10.41 -2.44 -25.60
C ASP A 177 9.09 -1.78 -25.20
N SER A 178 8.77 -1.76 -23.90
CA SER A 178 7.56 -1.11 -23.41
C SER A 178 7.63 0.41 -23.53
N CYS A 179 8.77 1.03 -23.20
CA CYS A 179 8.96 2.47 -23.37
C CYS A 179 8.87 2.86 -24.87
N GLN A 180 9.47 2.06 -25.76
CA GLN A 180 9.39 2.30 -27.18
C GLN A 180 7.96 2.18 -27.73
N ARG A 181 7.22 1.12 -27.36
CA ARG A 181 5.82 0.92 -27.79
C ARG A 181 4.87 2.00 -27.29
N GLN A 182 5.14 2.54 -26.11
CA GLN A 182 4.33 3.60 -25.49
C GLN A 182 4.82 5.00 -25.84
N ALA A 183 5.86 5.12 -26.68
CA ALA A 183 6.48 6.39 -27.08
C ALA A 183 6.79 7.32 -25.88
N ILE A 184 7.47 6.75 -24.87
CA ILE A 184 7.78 7.48 -23.64
C ILE A 184 8.90 8.49 -23.89
N ASP A 185 8.65 9.77 -23.58
CA ASP A 185 9.64 10.82 -23.62
C ASP A 185 10.53 10.80 -22.35
N ALA A 186 11.78 11.27 -22.50
CA ALA A 186 12.70 11.37 -21.38
C ALA A 186 12.16 12.32 -20.30
N GLY A 187 12.18 11.89 -19.04
CA GLY A 187 11.67 12.63 -17.90
C GLY A 187 10.16 12.52 -17.67
N GLN A 188 9.43 11.83 -18.53
CA GLN A 188 7.97 11.66 -18.40
C GLN A 188 7.58 10.59 -17.39
N LEU A 189 8.33 9.48 -17.34
CA LEU A 189 7.94 8.25 -16.67
C LEU A 189 8.71 8.02 -15.37
N ILE A 190 8.00 7.55 -14.35
CA ILE A 190 8.57 6.95 -13.15
C ILE A 190 8.25 5.45 -13.18
N ILE A 191 9.25 4.59 -12.99
CA ILE A 191 9.03 3.15 -12.77
C ILE A 191 9.22 2.84 -11.29
N HIS A 192 8.14 2.40 -10.67
CA HIS A 192 8.11 1.95 -9.29
C HIS A 192 8.18 0.43 -9.21
N ALA A 193 9.09 -0.09 -8.37
CA ALA A 193 9.32 -1.52 -8.21
C ALA A 193 9.69 -1.88 -6.77
N ASP A 194 9.51 -3.14 -6.41
CA ASP A 194 10.08 -3.67 -5.18
C ASP A 194 11.61 -3.71 -5.22
N ARG A 195 12.25 -3.98 -4.08
CA ARG A 195 13.71 -4.07 -3.98
C ARG A 195 14.24 -5.46 -4.33
N GLY A 196 13.70 -6.09 -5.38
CA GLY A 196 14.21 -7.36 -5.89
C GLY A 196 15.61 -7.24 -6.53
N PRO A 197 16.39 -8.34 -6.60
CA PRO A 197 17.75 -8.32 -7.20
C PRO A 197 17.78 -7.81 -8.64
N SER A 198 16.81 -8.20 -9.46
CA SER A 198 16.69 -7.72 -10.85
C SER A 198 16.35 -6.24 -10.92
N MET A 199 15.54 -5.75 -9.98
CA MET A 199 14.99 -4.39 -9.95
C MET A 199 16.02 -3.35 -9.50
N THR A 200 16.93 -3.77 -8.59
CA THR A 200 18.00 -2.91 -8.06
C THR A 200 19.34 -3.12 -8.78
N SER A 201 19.35 -3.90 -9.86
CA SER A 201 20.56 -4.24 -10.60
C SER A 201 21.15 -3.03 -11.36
N GLN A 202 22.47 -2.94 -11.39
CA GLN A 202 23.18 -1.87 -12.12
C GLN A 202 22.81 -1.79 -13.61
N PRO A 203 22.64 -2.90 -14.36
CA PRO A 203 22.22 -2.83 -15.76
C PRO A 203 20.85 -2.20 -15.98
N VAL A 204 19.89 -2.45 -15.07
CA VAL A 204 18.56 -1.82 -15.13
C VAL A 204 18.65 -0.34 -14.75
N ALA A 205 19.39 0.01 -13.71
CA ALA A 205 19.58 1.41 -13.30
C ALA A 205 20.22 2.24 -14.43
N LEU A 206 21.22 1.70 -15.12
CA LEU A 206 21.85 2.36 -16.26
C LEU A 206 20.89 2.54 -17.43
N LEU A 207 20.06 1.53 -17.75
CA LEU A 207 19.03 1.64 -18.78
C LEU A 207 18.04 2.76 -18.45
N LEU A 208 17.49 2.78 -17.23
CA LEU A 208 16.53 3.80 -16.81
C LEU A 208 17.11 5.20 -16.93
N ALA A 209 18.37 5.38 -16.50
CA ALA A 209 19.10 6.65 -16.67
C ALA A 209 19.26 7.03 -18.16
N THR A 210 19.57 6.05 -19.03
CA THR A 210 19.72 6.28 -20.48
C THR A 210 18.39 6.68 -21.14
N LEU A 211 17.27 6.08 -20.68
CA LEU A 211 15.94 6.41 -21.17
C LEU A 211 15.34 7.67 -20.52
N GLY A 212 16.02 8.27 -19.55
CA GLY A 212 15.48 9.37 -18.77
C GLY A 212 14.29 8.98 -17.89
N VAL A 213 14.17 7.71 -17.52
CA VAL A 213 13.12 7.18 -16.64
C VAL A 213 13.57 7.23 -15.20
N LEU A 214 12.73 7.75 -14.31
CA LEU A 214 13.05 7.87 -12.89
C LEU A 214 12.73 6.57 -12.13
N PRO A 215 13.70 5.96 -11.44
CA PRO A 215 13.41 4.80 -10.59
C PRO A 215 12.81 5.21 -9.25
N SER A 216 11.87 4.42 -8.77
CA SER A 216 11.32 4.48 -7.41
C SER A 216 11.23 3.07 -6.84
N HIS A 217 11.44 2.93 -5.53
CA HIS A 217 11.41 1.61 -4.89
C HIS A 217 10.56 1.60 -3.63
N SER A 218 9.90 0.48 -3.39
CA SER A 218 9.22 0.16 -2.14
C SER A 218 10.21 0.21 -0.96
N ARG A 219 9.70 0.49 0.23
CA ARG A 219 10.49 0.35 1.46
C ARG A 219 10.82 -1.14 1.70
N PRO A 220 11.97 -1.47 2.29
CA PRO A 220 12.30 -2.86 2.61
C PRO A 220 11.23 -3.51 3.47
N HIS A 221 10.80 -4.71 3.09
CA HIS A 221 9.81 -5.52 3.82
C HIS A 221 8.42 -4.87 3.98
N VAL A 222 8.04 -3.93 3.10
CA VAL A 222 6.71 -3.31 3.06
C VAL A 222 6.05 -3.65 1.73
N SER A 223 5.17 -4.65 1.71
CA SER A 223 4.45 -5.10 0.52
C SER A 223 3.43 -4.05 0.04
N ASP A 224 2.81 -3.33 0.96
CA ASP A 224 1.76 -2.34 0.64
C ASP A 224 2.26 -1.15 -0.21
N ASP A 225 3.57 -1.05 -0.44
CA ASP A 225 4.14 0.00 -1.27
C ASP A 225 4.00 -0.29 -2.78
N ASN A 226 3.61 -1.53 -3.20
CA ASN A 226 3.34 -1.88 -4.60
C ASN A 226 1.94 -2.51 -4.82
N PRO A 227 0.86 -1.84 -4.41
CA PRO A 227 -0.49 -2.41 -4.36
C PRO A 227 -1.08 -2.72 -5.74
N PHE A 228 -0.63 -2.04 -6.80
CA PHE A 228 -1.17 -2.18 -8.15
C PHE A 228 -0.75 -3.49 -8.82
N SER A 229 0.53 -3.84 -8.73
CA SER A 229 1.05 -5.13 -9.22
C SER A 229 0.44 -6.29 -8.44
N GLU A 230 0.35 -6.18 -7.10
CA GLU A 230 -0.30 -7.21 -6.28
C GLU A 230 -1.76 -7.44 -6.65
N ALA A 231 -2.54 -6.37 -6.88
CA ALA A 231 -3.93 -6.47 -7.30
C ALA A 231 -4.07 -7.12 -8.69
N GLN A 232 -3.16 -6.79 -9.62
CA GLN A 232 -3.13 -7.38 -10.95
C GLN A 232 -2.80 -8.87 -10.89
N PHE A 233 -1.80 -9.28 -10.08
CA PHE A 233 -1.48 -10.69 -9.90
C PHE A 233 -2.59 -11.48 -9.18
N LYS A 234 -3.34 -10.85 -8.27
CA LYS A 234 -4.56 -11.45 -7.73
C LYS A 234 -5.58 -11.70 -8.84
N THR A 235 -5.83 -10.73 -9.70
CA THR A 235 -6.75 -10.90 -10.85
C THR A 235 -6.31 -12.05 -11.77
N LEU A 236 -5.00 -12.19 -12.02
CA LEU A 236 -4.44 -13.29 -12.81
C LEU A 236 -4.68 -14.65 -12.13
N LYS A 237 -4.27 -14.78 -10.86
CA LYS A 237 -4.21 -16.06 -10.14
C LYS A 237 -5.57 -16.58 -9.66
N TYR A 238 -6.56 -15.67 -9.51
CA TYR A 238 -7.91 -16.03 -9.08
C TYR A 238 -8.88 -16.23 -10.23
N ARG A 239 -8.42 -16.21 -11.47
CA ARG A 239 -9.27 -16.60 -12.59
C ARG A 239 -9.69 -18.07 -12.51
N PRO A 240 -10.94 -18.40 -12.87
CA PRO A 240 -11.39 -19.79 -12.84
C PRO A 240 -10.60 -20.74 -13.74
N ASP A 241 -10.00 -20.21 -14.81
CA ASP A 241 -9.20 -20.96 -15.79
C ASP A 241 -7.68 -20.94 -15.46
N PHE A 242 -7.28 -20.35 -14.32
CA PHE A 242 -5.87 -20.36 -13.90
C PHE A 242 -5.50 -21.76 -13.37
N PRO A 243 -4.51 -22.44 -13.96
CA PRO A 243 -4.17 -23.80 -13.55
C PRO A 243 -3.42 -23.82 -12.22
N ALA A 244 -3.60 -24.89 -11.45
CA ALA A 244 -2.83 -25.12 -10.24
C ALA A 244 -1.31 -25.21 -10.54
N ARG A 245 -0.94 -25.74 -11.73
CA ARG A 245 0.41 -25.82 -12.26
C ARG A 245 0.37 -25.76 -13.78
N PHE A 246 1.40 -25.16 -14.36
CA PHE A 246 1.62 -25.15 -15.81
C PHE A 246 2.47 -26.35 -16.24
N GLY A 247 2.10 -26.99 -17.32
CA GLY A 247 2.79 -28.14 -17.87
C GLY A 247 4.16 -27.82 -18.50
N SER A 248 4.29 -26.62 -19.06
CA SER A 248 5.53 -26.13 -19.68
C SER A 248 5.60 -24.59 -19.69
N LEU A 249 6.71 -24.04 -20.15
CA LEU A 249 6.85 -22.58 -20.37
C LEU A 249 5.85 -22.12 -21.44
N GLU A 250 5.73 -22.88 -22.52
CA GLU A 250 4.86 -22.61 -23.66
C GLU A 250 3.39 -22.64 -23.26
N ASP A 251 3.00 -23.54 -22.36
CA ASP A 251 1.66 -23.60 -21.78
C ASP A 251 1.36 -22.34 -20.96
N SER A 252 2.29 -21.92 -20.12
CA SER A 252 2.15 -20.67 -19.33
C SER A 252 2.19 -19.42 -20.22
N GLU A 253 2.95 -19.42 -21.30
CA GLU A 253 2.97 -18.34 -22.28
C GLU A 253 1.63 -18.24 -23.02
N GLY A 254 1.10 -19.37 -23.51
CA GLY A 254 -0.22 -19.42 -24.14
C GLY A 254 -1.35 -18.93 -23.22
N PHE A 255 -1.27 -19.21 -21.91
CA PHE A 255 -2.19 -18.64 -20.92
C PHE A 255 -2.05 -17.12 -20.84
N CYS A 256 -0.83 -16.59 -20.71
CA CYS A 256 -0.56 -15.17 -20.63
C CYS A 256 -0.97 -14.42 -21.91
N GLN A 257 -0.75 -15.02 -23.09
CA GLN A 257 -1.17 -14.47 -24.39
C GLN A 257 -2.69 -14.30 -24.51
N ARG A 258 -3.49 -15.14 -23.84
CA ARG A 258 -4.95 -14.96 -23.75
C ARG A 258 -5.35 -14.00 -22.63
N PHE A 259 -4.65 -14.07 -21.49
CA PHE A 259 -4.99 -13.30 -20.29
C PHE A 259 -4.79 -11.79 -20.48
N PHE A 260 -3.63 -11.34 -20.95
CA PHE A 260 -3.32 -9.92 -20.99
C PHE A 260 -4.14 -9.10 -21.97
N PRO A 261 -4.45 -9.59 -23.20
CA PRO A 261 -5.43 -8.92 -24.04
C PRO A 261 -6.80 -8.81 -23.39
N TRP A 262 -7.33 -9.93 -22.85
CA TRP A 262 -8.60 -9.90 -22.10
C TRP A 262 -8.56 -8.92 -20.93
N TYR A 263 -7.48 -8.92 -20.12
CA TYR A 263 -7.32 -8.01 -19.00
C TYR A 263 -7.34 -6.54 -19.44
N ASN A 264 -6.67 -6.22 -20.51
CA ASN A 264 -6.59 -4.86 -21.02
C ASN A 264 -7.89 -4.39 -21.70
N THR A 265 -8.59 -5.25 -22.45
CA THR A 265 -9.70 -4.82 -23.33
C THR A 265 -11.09 -5.23 -22.86
N GLU A 266 -11.21 -6.23 -21.98
CA GLU A 266 -12.52 -6.76 -21.56
C GLU A 266 -12.75 -6.64 -20.05
N HIS A 267 -11.72 -6.84 -19.23
CA HIS A 267 -11.84 -6.78 -17.79
C HIS A 267 -12.18 -5.35 -17.32
N ARG A 268 -13.25 -5.23 -16.53
CA ARG A 268 -13.78 -3.94 -16.06
C ARG A 268 -13.38 -3.72 -14.60
N HIS A 269 -12.68 -2.62 -14.35
CA HIS A 269 -12.22 -2.27 -13.00
C HIS A 269 -13.20 -1.35 -12.29
N VAL A 270 -13.60 -1.71 -11.07
CA VAL A 270 -14.46 -0.87 -10.22
C VAL A 270 -13.80 0.49 -9.97
N ALA A 271 -12.51 0.51 -9.67
CA ALA A 271 -11.75 1.73 -9.43
C ALA A 271 -11.58 2.63 -10.67
N LEU A 272 -11.90 2.13 -11.86
CA LEU A 272 -11.90 2.87 -13.12
C LEU A 272 -13.33 3.26 -13.58
N GLY A 273 -14.31 3.27 -12.69
CA GLY A 273 -15.69 3.51 -13.07
C GLY A 273 -16.27 2.42 -13.97
N LEU A 274 -15.84 1.18 -13.78
CA LEU A 274 -16.19 0.01 -14.63
C LEU A 274 -15.76 0.18 -16.10
N MET A 275 -14.70 0.95 -16.36
CA MET A 275 -14.01 0.98 -17.66
C MET A 275 -12.97 -0.13 -17.74
N THR A 276 -12.55 -0.47 -18.95
CA THR A 276 -11.42 -1.34 -19.19
C THR A 276 -10.11 -0.55 -19.07
N PRO A 277 -8.97 -1.19 -18.76
CA PRO A 277 -7.66 -0.55 -18.79
C PRO A 277 -7.38 0.15 -20.13
N TYR A 278 -7.75 -0.48 -21.24
CA TYR A 278 -7.61 0.07 -22.59
C TYR A 278 -8.38 1.39 -22.75
N ASP A 279 -9.64 1.44 -22.30
CA ASP A 279 -10.46 2.65 -22.41
C ASP A 279 -9.84 3.83 -21.66
N MET A 280 -9.30 3.57 -20.47
CA MET A 280 -8.65 4.60 -19.67
C MET A 280 -7.29 5.02 -20.26
N HIS A 281 -6.50 4.07 -20.75
CA HIS A 281 -5.15 4.31 -21.24
C HIS A 281 -5.14 5.15 -22.52
N TYR A 282 -6.08 4.89 -23.42
CA TYR A 282 -6.19 5.56 -24.72
C TYR A 282 -7.25 6.67 -24.78
N GLY A 283 -7.73 7.14 -23.63
CA GLY A 283 -8.62 8.30 -23.54
C GLY A 283 -10.05 8.07 -24.00
N LEU A 284 -10.49 6.81 -24.16
CA LEU A 284 -11.84 6.46 -24.62
C LEU A 284 -12.89 6.46 -23.51
N ALA A 285 -12.45 6.52 -22.26
CA ALA A 285 -13.30 6.37 -21.08
C ALA A 285 -14.37 7.46 -20.98
N GLN A 286 -14.05 8.71 -21.30
CA GLN A 286 -14.99 9.82 -21.22
C GLN A 286 -16.17 9.63 -22.19
N ALA A 287 -15.90 9.34 -23.46
CA ALA A 287 -16.94 9.10 -24.45
C ALA A 287 -17.85 7.91 -24.07
N LYS A 288 -17.27 6.83 -23.55
CA LYS A 288 -18.05 5.69 -23.03
C LYS A 288 -18.89 6.06 -21.81
N TRP A 289 -18.37 6.89 -20.91
CA TRP A 289 -19.11 7.37 -19.76
C TRP A 289 -20.35 8.17 -20.20
N GLU A 290 -20.19 9.06 -21.17
CA GLU A 290 -21.27 9.87 -21.74
C GLU A 290 -22.33 8.99 -22.41
N GLN A 291 -21.93 8.00 -23.21
CA GLN A 291 -22.86 7.03 -23.81
C GLN A 291 -23.66 6.28 -22.72
N ARG A 292 -23.03 5.82 -21.66
CA ARG A 292 -23.72 5.19 -20.52
C ARG A 292 -24.69 6.14 -19.83
N ALA A 293 -24.32 7.42 -19.68
CA ALA A 293 -25.19 8.43 -19.09
C ALA A 293 -26.45 8.68 -19.94
N VAL A 294 -26.35 8.65 -21.27
CA VAL A 294 -27.48 8.72 -22.17
C VAL A 294 -28.44 7.55 -21.96
N VAL A 295 -27.92 6.32 -21.92
CA VAL A 295 -28.72 5.11 -21.68
C VAL A 295 -29.44 5.17 -20.33
N LEU A 296 -28.76 5.59 -19.29
CA LEU A 296 -29.34 5.73 -17.95
C LEU A 296 -30.43 6.81 -17.88
N ARG A 297 -30.24 7.93 -18.57
CA ARG A 297 -31.28 8.97 -18.70
C ARG A 297 -32.52 8.44 -19.42
N ALA A 298 -32.34 7.70 -20.51
CA ALA A 298 -33.46 7.08 -21.23
C ALA A 298 -34.22 6.06 -20.36
N ALA A 299 -33.48 5.26 -19.57
CA ALA A 299 -34.09 4.34 -18.61
C ALA A 299 -34.86 5.07 -17.50
N TYR A 300 -34.36 6.19 -17.02
CA TYR A 300 -35.06 7.04 -16.06
C TYR A 300 -36.31 7.67 -16.64
N ALA A 301 -36.27 8.15 -17.88
CA ALA A 301 -37.44 8.73 -18.56
C ALA A 301 -38.56 7.67 -18.78
N ALA A 302 -38.20 6.42 -19.07
CA ALA A 302 -39.16 5.34 -19.25
C ALA A 302 -39.74 4.82 -17.90
N HIS A 303 -38.98 4.86 -16.81
CA HIS A 303 -39.35 4.26 -15.51
C HIS A 303 -38.83 5.09 -14.34
N PRO A 304 -39.29 6.35 -14.13
CA PRO A 304 -38.81 7.21 -13.07
C PRO A 304 -39.06 6.62 -11.68
N GLU A 305 -40.10 5.82 -11.50
CA GLU A 305 -40.44 5.14 -10.25
C GLU A 305 -39.37 4.15 -9.74
N ARG A 306 -38.51 3.67 -10.65
CA ARG A 306 -37.41 2.75 -10.29
C ARG A 306 -36.16 3.47 -9.73
N PHE A 307 -36.11 4.79 -9.83
CA PHE A 307 -34.96 5.60 -9.46
C PHE A 307 -35.30 6.63 -8.39
N PRO A 308 -35.51 6.22 -7.13
CA PRO A 308 -35.97 7.11 -6.05
C PRO A 308 -34.96 8.20 -5.68
N ARG A 309 -33.70 8.11 -6.15
CA ARG A 309 -32.64 9.10 -5.93
C ARG A 309 -32.49 10.10 -7.08
N GLY A 310 -33.40 10.11 -8.06
CA GLY A 310 -33.32 10.92 -9.24
C GLY A 310 -32.58 10.25 -10.41
N ILE A 311 -32.14 11.07 -11.39
CA ILE A 311 -31.46 10.56 -12.60
C ILE A 311 -30.17 9.82 -12.22
N PRO A 312 -30.03 8.54 -12.59
CA PRO A 312 -28.81 7.79 -12.31
C PRO A 312 -27.66 8.25 -13.22
N LEU A 313 -26.47 8.24 -12.68
CA LEU A 313 -25.23 8.52 -13.42
C LEU A 313 -24.33 7.27 -13.42
N PRO A 314 -23.50 7.07 -14.47
CA PRO A 314 -22.49 6.05 -14.44
C PRO A 314 -21.49 6.31 -13.28
N PRO A 315 -20.78 5.27 -12.80
CA PRO A 315 -19.71 5.46 -11.81
C PRO A 315 -18.70 6.51 -12.27
N PRO A 316 -18.18 7.36 -11.37
CA PRO A 316 -17.24 8.40 -11.73
C PRO A 316 -15.91 7.80 -12.25
N LEU A 317 -15.26 8.51 -13.18
CA LEU A 317 -13.93 8.18 -13.64
C LEU A 317 -12.90 8.70 -12.62
N PRO A 318 -11.79 7.98 -12.38
CA PRO A 318 -10.73 8.46 -11.52
C PRO A 318 -10.00 9.65 -12.17
N THR A 319 -9.65 10.63 -11.37
CA THR A 319 -8.82 11.78 -11.78
C THR A 319 -7.36 11.63 -11.39
N ALA A 320 -7.05 10.69 -10.50
CA ALA A 320 -5.71 10.44 -10.00
C ALA A 320 -5.57 9.01 -9.47
N ALA A 321 -4.36 8.48 -9.55
CA ALA A 321 -3.94 7.25 -8.88
C ALA A 321 -2.71 7.53 -8.00
N TRP A 322 -2.68 6.97 -6.81
CA TRP A 322 -1.61 7.18 -5.85
C TRP A 322 -0.99 5.88 -5.40
N ILE A 323 0.34 5.88 -5.31
CA ILE A 323 1.05 4.97 -4.41
C ILE A 323 1.32 5.77 -3.15
N ASN A 324 0.80 5.29 -2.01
CA ASN A 324 0.98 5.91 -0.71
C ASN A 324 0.52 7.38 -0.63
N LYS A 325 -0.74 7.65 -0.90
CA LYS A 325 -1.32 9.00 -0.78
C LYS A 325 -0.96 9.65 0.57
N PRO A 326 -0.46 10.91 0.58
CA PRO A 326 -0.19 11.65 1.82
C PRO A 326 -1.44 11.82 2.68
N LEU A 327 -1.28 11.73 4.00
CA LEU A 327 -2.36 12.01 4.95
C LEU A 327 -2.73 13.49 4.88
N GLY A 328 -4.01 13.82 4.75
CA GLY A 328 -4.53 15.20 4.73
C GLY A 328 -4.88 15.74 3.34
N LEU A 329 -4.62 15.00 2.26
CA LEU A 329 -5.07 15.36 0.91
C LEU A 329 -6.49 14.85 0.56
N ASP A 330 -7.27 14.41 1.54
CA ASP A 330 -8.67 14.02 1.33
C ASP A 330 -9.61 15.23 1.25
N VAL A 331 -9.28 16.17 0.37
CA VAL A 331 -10.28 17.09 -0.14
C VAL A 331 -11.03 16.29 -1.22
N ALA A 332 -12.21 15.78 -0.88
CA ALA A 332 -13.11 15.20 -1.86
C ALA A 332 -13.27 16.21 -3.02
N PRO A 333 -13.07 15.79 -4.28
CA PRO A 333 -13.38 16.67 -5.39
C PRO A 333 -14.89 16.99 -5.28
N LYS A 334 -15.23 18.26 -5.08
CA LYS A 334 -16.58 18.75 -5.23
C LYS A 334 -17.06 18.28 -6.60
N ALA A 335 -18.14 17.49 -6.64
CA ALA A 335 -18.77 17.10 -7.88
C ALA A 335 -18.94 18.37 -8.75
N PRO A 336 -18.55 18.31 -10.03
CA PRO A 336 -18.80 19.45 -10.93
C PRO A 336 -20.30 19.68 -10.96
N THR A 337 -20.72 20.86 -10.54
CA THR A 337 -22.07 21.38 -10.72
C THR A 337 -22.32 21.37 -12.23
N ALA A 338 -23.20 20.49 -12.69
CA ALA A 338 -23.61 20.42 -14.08
C ALA A 338 -24.23 21.77 -14.48
N GLN A 339 -23.45 22.62 -15.11
CA GLN A 339 -24.01 23.70 -15.92
C GLN A 339 -24.60 23.05 -17.16
N VAL A 340 -25.91 23.12 -17.24
CA VAL A 340 -26.71 22.74 -18.41
C VAL A 340 -26.33 23.72 -19.52
N ALA A 341 -25.48 23.28 -20.45
CA ALA A 341 -25.31 23.96 -21.73
C ALA A 341 -26.41 23.43 -22.67
N ASP A 342 -27.26 24.34 -23.10
CA ASP A 342 -28.34 24.11 -24.04
C ASP A 342 -27.87 23.51 -25.36
N ALA A 343 -28.72 22.67 -25.92
CA ALA A 343 -28.58 21.86 -27.07
C ALA A 343 -28.06 22.59 -28.31
N VAL A 344 -26.97 22.06 -28.89
CA VAL A 344 -26.71 22.20 -30.33
C VAL A 344 -27.11 20.87 -30.97
N ALA A 345 -28.11 20.92 -31.83
CA ALA A 345 -28.59 19.81 -32.64
C ALA A 345 -27.49 19.34 -33.60
N PHE A 346 -27.05 18.10 -33.44
CA PHE A 346 -26.09 17.47 -34.35
C PHE A 346 -26.88 16.55 -35.31
N SER A 347 -26.83 16.90 -36.61
CA SER A 347 -27.34 16.10 -37.71
C SER A 347 -26.38 14.92 -37.99
N PRO A 348 -26.82 13.70 -38.21
CA PRO A 348 -25.91 12.60 -38.46
C PRO A 348 -25.42 12.61 -39.93
N ALA A 349 -24.12 12.93 -40.11
CA ALA A 349 -23.44 12.70 -41.38
C ALA A 349 -22.83 11.29 -41.41
N GLY A 350 -23.01 10.63 -42.53
CA GLY A 350 -22.82 9.19 -42.76
C GLY A 350 -21.44 8.61 -42.43
N ILE A 351 -21.50 7.37 -42.02
CA ILE A 351 -20.38 6.44 -41.85
C ILE A 351 -20.02 5.87 -43.23
N PRO A 352 -18.78 5.97 -43.74
CA PRO A 352 -18.35 5.22 -44.91
C PRO A 352 -18.12 3.74 -44.53
N ALA A 353 -18.61 2.84 -45.38
CA ALA A 353 -18.41 1.42 -45.29
C ALA A 353 -16.95 1.03 -45.59
N PRO A 354 -16.45 -0.09 -45.02
CA PRO A 354 -15.09 -0.54 -45.34
C PRO A 354 -15.09 -1.21 -46.72
N ASP A 355 -14.20 -0.75 -47.59
CA ASP A 355 -13.94 -1.35 -48.91
C ASP A 355 -13.43 -2.79 -48.74
N GLY A 356 -14.17 -3.70 -49.33
CA GLY A 356 -13.74 -5.05 -49.61
C GLY A 356 -12.83 -5.05 -50.82
N GLY A 357 -11.56 -5.34 -50.61
CA GLY A 357 -10.58 -5.58 -51.65
C GLY A 357 -10.14 -7.04 -51.60
N GLY A 358 -10.71 -7.89 -52.45
CA GLY A 358 -10.14 -9.18 -52.78
C GLY A 358 -9.05 -9.03 -53.86
N SER A 359 -8.05 -9.81 -53.72
CA SER A 359 -7.26 -10.59 -54.73
C SER A 359 -6.02 -11.13 -54.04
#